data_a262c4d85e1e03d553fc87b837ff4665
#
_entry.id   a262c4d85e1e03d553fc87b837ff4665
#
_cell.length_a   1.000
_cell.length_b   1.000
_cell.length_c   1.000
_cell.angle_alpha   90.00
_cell.angle_beta   90.00
_cell.angle_gamma   90.00
#
_symmetry.space_group_name_H-M   'P 1'
#
loop_
_entity.id
_entity.type
_entity.pdbx_description
1 polymer ?
#
loop_
_entity_poly.entity_id
_entity_poly.type
_entity_poly.pdbx_seq_one_letter_code
_entity_poly.pdbx_strand_id
1 'polypeptide(L)'
;MKPTQSSAVGPGQTVPNGASPSGNGKLSGVEPPVLGGPEHSDYYLLDNLITDEQRALRKKVREFMDQEVTPIINPYWERAEFPFELVPKLAQLNIAGFQIAGHGCPGMSNLTAGLVILELARGDLSMSTFMGVHSALAMTSIGLLGSEEQKERFLPPMARLEKIGAFGLTEP
;
A
#
# COMPACT_ATOMS: atom_id res chain seq x y z
N MET A 1 50.93 -4.02 -36.43
CA MET A 1 49.93 -3.69 -35.42
C MET A 1 50.66 -3.13 -34.20
N LYS A 2 50.53 -1.81 -33.96
CA LYS A 2 51.18 -1.10 -32.84
C LYS A 2 50.23 -1.15 -31.61
N PRO A 3 50.76 -1.34 -30.38
CA PRO A 3 49.94 -1.25 -29.19
C PRO A 3 49.77 0.22 -28.77
N THR A 4 48.52 0.59 -28.45
CA THR A 4 48.13 1.90 -27.94
C THR A 4 48.52 2.05 -26.46
N GLN A 5 49.17 3.18 -26.18
CA GLN A 5 49.63 3.56 -24.82
C GLN A 5 48.46 3.97 -23.92
N SER A 6 48.47 3.45 -22.70
CA SER A 6 47.68 3.89 -21.55
C SER A 6 48.28 5.20 -20.98
N SER A 7 47.50 6.27 -20.95
CA SER A 7 47.87 7.51 -20.28
C SER A 7 47.44 7.47 -18.81
N ALA A 8 48.42 7.51 -17.92
CA ALA A 8 48.24 7.67 -16.48
C ALA A 8 47.74 9.09 -16.15
N VAL A 9 46.68 9.19 -15.34
CA VAL A 9 46.22 10.44 -14.73
C VAL A 9 46.99 10.67 -13.43
N GLY A 10 47.69 11.81 -13.36
CA GLY A 10 48.46 12.22 -12.21
C GLY A 10 47.60 12.74 -11.03
N PRO A 11 48.13 12.76 -9.80
CA PRO A 11 47.38 13.21 -8.63
C PRO A 11 47.49 14.73 -8.44
N GLY A 12 46.36 15.36 -8.09
CA GLY A 12 46.40 16.72 -7.52
C GLY A 12 45.61 17.79 -8.27
N GLN A 13 44.29 17.75 -8.15
CA GLN A 13 43.50 18.98 -8.25
C GLN A 13 42.57 19.07 -7.03
N THR A 14 42.92 19.99 -6.13
CA THR A 14 42.06 20.44 -5.03
C THR A 14 40.90 21.27 -5.61
N VAL A 15 39.67 20.81 -5.36
CA VAL A 15 38.45 21.56 -5.67
C VAL A 15 38.31 22.71 -4.67
N PRO A 16 38.13 23.97 -5.08
CA PRO A 16 37.91 25.07 -4.15
C PRO A 16 36.56 24.92 -3.43
N ASN A 17 36.60 25.03 -2.10
CA ASN A 17 35.44 25.15 -1.24
C ASN A 17 34.56 26.33 -1.71
N GLY A 18 33.46 26.03 -2.37
CA GLY A 18 32.41 26.99 -2.69
C GLY A 18 31.67 27.39 -1.42
N ALA A 19 31.57 28.68 -1.20
CA ALA A 19 30.89 29.32 -0.09
C ALA A 19 29.46 28.83 0.07
N SER A 20 29.09 28.45 1.31
CA SER A 20 27.70 28.22 1.71
C SER A 20 26.87 29.49 1.48
N PRO A 21 25.72 29.43 0.81
CA PRO A 21 24.80 30.55 0.79
C PRO A 21 24.14 30.66 2.16
N SER A 22 24.55 31.64 2.95
CA SER A 22 23.81 32.12 4.13
C SER A 22 22.57 32.89 3.64
N GLY A 23 21.49 32.16 3.41
CA GLY A 23 20.20 32.69 3.11
C GLY A 23 19.18 32.13 4.10
N ASN A 24 19.12 32.69 5.32
CA ASN A 24 17.98 32.50 6.24
C ASN A 24 16.73 33.19 5.67
N GLY A 25 16.18 32.63 4.61
CA GLY A 25 14.80 32.89 4.20
C GLY A 25 13.90 32.10 5.15
N LYS A 26 13.37 32.74 6.20
CA LYS A 26 12.23 32.22 6.95
C LYS A 26 11.10 32.00 5.96
N LEU A 27 10.81 30.75 5.63
CA LEU A 27 9.52 30.34 5.08
C LEU A 27 8.49 30.58 6.21
N SER A 28 7.89 31.76 6.18
CA SER A 28 6.87 32.15 7.15
C SER A 28 5.62 31.31 6.89
N GLY A 29 5.24 30.48 7.86
CA GLY A 29 3.93 29.84 7.93
C GLY A 29 3.87 28.31 7.91
N VAL A 30 5.00 27.61 7.81
CA VAL A 30 5.01 26.15 7.99
C VAL A 30 5.73 25.85 9.30
N GLU A 31 4.98 25.46 10.31
CA GLU A 31 5.61 24.87 11.50
C GLU A 31 6.38 23.61 11.07
N PRO A 32 7.64 23.46 11.54
CA PRO A 32 8.38 22.25 11.26
C PRO A 32 7.58 21.04 11.83
N PRO A 33 7.51 19.93 11.10
CA PRO A 33 6.83 18.75 11.62
C PRO A 33 7.47 18.33 12.94
N VAL A 34 6.64 18.13 13.96
CA VAL A 34 7.10 17.58 15.23
C VAL A 34 7.50 16.13 14.95
N LEU A 35 8.79 15.88 14.84
CA LEU A 35 9.36 14.53 14.73
C LEU A 35 9.17 13.85 16.10
N GLY A 36 8.07 13.13 16.27
CA GLY A 36 7.75 12.46 17.52
C GLY A 36 6.93 11.20 17.28
N GLY A 37 7.51 10.05 17.58
CA GLY A 37 6.85 8.76 17.59
C GLY A 37 6.71 8.05 16.23
N PRO A 38 6.37 6.76 16.23
CA PRO A 38 6.17 5.95 15.02
C PRO A 38 5.05 6.45 14.09
N GLU A 39 4.11 7.23 14.65
CA GLU A 39 3.02 7.87 13.91
C GLU A 39 3.47 9.02 13.01
N HIS A 40 4.69 9.52 13.16
CA HIS A 40 5.23 10.67 12.41
C HIS A 40 6.35 10.26 11.45
N SER A 41 6.27 9.09 10.85
CA SER A 41 7.25 8.60 9.89
C SER A 41 7.07 9.15 8.46
N ASP A 42 6.15 10.06 8.23
CA ASP A 42 5.93 10.70 6.94
C ASP A 42 6.92 11.83 6.65
N TYR A 43 8.20 11.44 6.45
CA TYR A 43 9.30 12.38 6.17
C TYR A 43 9.11 13.21 4.89
N TYR A 44 8.32 12.73 3.95
CA TYR A 44 8.05 13.40 2.67
C TYR A 44 6.76 14.22 2.69
N LEU A 45 6.07 14.28 3.83
CA LEU A 45 4.79 14.98 3.99
C LEU A 45 3.75 14.54 2.95
N LEU A 46 3.72 13.26 2.64
CA LEU A 46 2.78 12.67 1.68
C LEU A 46 1.33 12.87 2.11
N ASP A 47 1.08 12.95 3.41
CA ASP A 47 -0.23 13.23 3.98
C ASP A 47 -0.82 14.58 3.51
N ASN A 48 0.03 15.52 3.08
CA ASN A 48 -0.43 16.78 2.50
C ASN A 48 -0.95 16.65 1.06
N LEU A 49 -0.67 15.52 0.39
CA LEU A 49 -1.05 15.26 -1.00
C LEU A 49 -2.35 14.44 -1.12
N ILE A 50 -2.85 13.89 -0.02
CA ILE A 50 -4.06 13.07 -0.02
C ILE A 50 -5.29 13.91 0.35
N THR A 51 -6.45 13.52 -0.20
CA THR A 51 -7.73 14.17 0.11
C THR A 51 -8.24 13.80 1.49
N ASP A 52 -9.23 14.53 2.00
CA ASP A 52 -9.85 14.23 3.29
C ASP A 52 -10.58 12.87 3.27
N GLU A 53 -11.19 12.48 2.13
CA GLU A 53 -11.80 11.17 1.96
C GLU A 53 -10.77 10.04 2.02
N GLN A 54 -9.62 10.23 1.37
CA GLN A 54 -8.51 9.28 1.41
C GLN A 54 -7.94 9.16 2.82
N ARG A 55 -7.81 10.28 3.53
CA ARG A 55 -7.38 10.32 4.92
C ARG A 55 -8.36 9.61 5.85
N ALA A 56 -9.66 9.83 5.67
CA ALA A 56 -10.71 9.17 6.44
C ALA A 56 -10.72 7.64 6.20
N LEU A 57 -10.59 7.20 4.94
CA LEU A 57 -10.51 5.77 4.61
C LEU A 57 -9.25 5.14 5.21
N ARG A 58 -8.08 5.77 5.05
CA ARG A 58 -6.82 5.33 5.66
C ARG A 58 -6.95 5.17 7.16
N LYS A 59 -7.54 6.15 7.84
CA LYS A 59 -7.80 6.10 9.28
C LYS A 59 -8.72 4.93 9.65
N LYS A 60 -9.81 4.74 8.92
CA LYS A 60 -10.74 3.62 9.15
C LYS A 60 -10.06 2.26 9.04
N VAL A 61 -9.21 2.06 8.03
CA VAL A 61 -8.45 0.81 7.86
C VAL A 61 -7.44 0.63 9.01
N ARG A 62 -6.73 1.70 9.38
CA ARG A 62 -5.80 1.70 10.52
C ARG A 62 -6.48 1.29 11.82
N GLU A 63 -7.60 1.92 12.14
CA GLU A 63 -8.38 1.61 13.36
C GLU A 63 -8.84 0.15 13.37
N PHE A 64 -9.30 -0.37 12.24
CA PHE A 64 -9.64 -1.80 12.13
C PHE A 64 -8.43 -2.69 12.42
N MET A 65 -7.26 -2.40 11.84
CA MET A 65 -6.06 -3.20 12.08
C MET A 65 -5.62 -3.15 13.53
N ASP A 66 -5.63 -1.97 14.15
CA ASP A 66 -5.19 -1.77 15.53
C ASP A 66 -6.15 -2.40 16.56
N GLN A 67 -7.45 -2.36 16.31
CA GLN A 67 -8.47 -2.79 17.26
C GLN A 67 -8.89 -4.26 17.08
N GLU A 68 -8.95 -4.74 15.85
CA GLU A 68 -9.52 -6.05 15.54
C GLU A 68 -8.46 -7.09 15.18
N VAL A 69 -7.38 -6.70 14.49
CA VAL A 69 -6.37 -7.63 13.97
C VAL A 69 -5.19 -7.78 14.91
N THR A 70 -4.50 -6.68 15.21
CA THR A 70 -3.27 -6.70 15.99
C THR A 70 -3.40 -7.40 17.34
N PRO A 71 -4.49 -7.27 18.10
CA PRO A 71 -4.61 -7.94 19.40
C PRO A 71 -4.68 -9.47 19.34
N ILE A 72 -5.09 -10.05 18.22
CA ILE A 72 -5.37 -11.48 18.10
C ILE A 72 -4.45 -12.23 17.14
N ILE A 73 -3.68 -11.53 16.31
CA ILE A 73 -2.99 -12.17 15.16
C ILE A 73 -1.84 -13.10 15.54
N ASN A 74 -1.09 -12.80 16.60
CA ASN A 74 0.09 -13.59 16.98
C ASN A 74 -0.19 -15.08 17.22
N PRO A 75 -1.23 -15.47 17.97
CA PRO A 75 -1.59 -16.90 18.12
C PRO A 75 -1.93 -17.60 16.81
N TYR A 76 -2.47 -16.89 15.80
CA TYR A 76 -2.71 -17.46 14.48
C TYR A 76 -1.40 -17.70 13.72
N TRP A 77 -0.45 -16.79 13.82
CA TRP A 77 0.89 -16.98 13.26
C TRP A 77 1.59 -18.20 13.85
N GLU A 78 1.55 -18.35 15.17
CA GLU A 78 2.18 -19.49 15.86
C GLU A 78 1.61 -20.83 15.41
N ARG A 79 0.31 -20.89 15.08
CA ARG A 79 -0.36 -22.11 14.63
C ARG A 79 -0.41 -22.27 13.11
N ALA A 80 0.17 -21.32 12.35
CA ALA A 80 0.06 -21.25 10.89
C ALA A 80 -1.40 -21.30 10.40
N GLU A 81 -2.29 -20.57 11.08
CA GLU A 81 -3.72 -20.48 10.80
C GLU A 81 -4.08 -19.07 10.29
N PHE A 82 -5.21 -18.95 9.57
CA PHE A 82 -5.78 -17.67 9.15
C PHE A 82 -7.01 -17.34 10.00
N PRO A 83 -7.15 -16.08 10.49
CA PRO A 83 -8.28 -15.68 11.36
C PRO A 83 -9.56 -15.40 10.54
N PHE A 84 -10.24 -16.46 10.10
CA PHE A 84 -11.44 -16.33 9.26
C PHE A 84 -12.58 -15.55 9.92
N GLU A 85 -12.62 -15.47 11.26
CA GLU A 85 -13.57 -14.63 11.98
C GLU A 85 -13.42 -13.13 11.73
N LEU A 86 -12.27 -12.69 11.22
CA LEU A 86 -12.06 -11.29 10.80
C LEU A 86 -12.68 -10.98 9.43
N VAL A 87 -12.95 -11.98 8.59
CA VAL A 87 -13.43 -11.76 7.22
C VAL A 87 -14.76 -10.99 7.18
N PRO A 88 -15.78 -11.30 7.99
CA PRO A 88 -17.02 -10.52 8.03
C PRO A 88 -16.81 -9.06 8.48
N LYS A 89 -15.87 -8.82 9.39
CA LYS A 89 -15.53 -7.47 9.85
C LYS A 89 -14.76 -6.70 8.77
N LEU A 90 -13.82 -7.37 8.09
CA LEU A 90 -13.07 -6.82 6.97
C LEU A 90 -14.00 -6.42 5.82
N ALA A 91 -15.05 -7.22 5.55
CA ALA A 91 -16.07 -6.91 4.54
C ALA A 91 -16.76 -5.56 4.80
N GLN A 92 -16.96 -5.16 6.08
CA GLN A 92 -17.60 -3.89 6.45
C GLN A 92 -16.75 -2.66 6.10
N LEU A 93 -15.46 -2.83 5.80
CA LEU A 93 -14.62 -1.74 5.32
C LEU A 93 -14.94 -1.36 3.87
N ASN A 94 -15.59 -2.25 3.11
CA ASN A 94 -15.95 -2.06 1.70
C ASN A 94 -14.73 -1.71 0.83
N ILE A 95 -13.65 -2.48 0.99
CA ILE A 95 -12.38 -2.26 0.29
C ILE A 95 -12.04 -3.36 -0.73
N ALA A 96 -12.79 -4.47 -0.78
CA ALA A 96 -12.50 -5.56 -1.71
C ALA A 96 -12.78 -5.14 -3.17
N GLY A 97 -11.91 -5.61 -4.07
CA GLY A 97 -11.97 -5.22 -5.49
C GLY A 97 -11.51 -3.80 -5.76
N PHE A 98 -10.59 -3.26 -4.98
CA PHE A 98 -10.04 -1.90 -4.93
C PHE A 98 -10.36 -1.01 -6.13
N GLN A 99 -9.90 -1.37 -7.32
CA GLN A 99 -9.88 -0.55 -8.54
C GLN A 99 -11.00 -0.90 -9.53
N ILE A 100 -11.81 -1.91 -9.22
CA ILE A 100 -12.90 -2.33 -10.09
C ILE A 100 -14.05 -1.35 -9.90
N ALA A 101 -14.50 -0.74 -10.98
CA ALA A 101 -15.67 0.12 -10.97
C ALA A 101 -16.95 -0.72 -11.21
N GLY A 102 -17.98 -0.50 -10.41
CA GLY A 102 -19.24 -1.24 -10.50
C GLY A 102 -19.22 -2.59 -9.77
N HIS A 103 -20.25 -3.39 -9.99
CA HIS A 103 -20.42 -4.74 -9.40
C HIS A 103 -20.28 -4.78 -7.86
N GLY A 104 -20.59 -3.67 -7.17
CA GLY A 104 -20.44 -3.55 -5.72
C GLY A 104 -19.00 -3.27 -5.23
N CYS A 105 -18.06 -3.09 -6.15
CA CYS A 105 -16.67 -2.74 -5.85
C CYS A 105 -16.47 -1.22 -5.72
N PRO A 106 -15.49 -0.75 -4.96
CA PRO A 106 -15.34 0.67 -4.63
C PRO A 106 -14.76 1.56 -5.74
N GLY A 107 -14.14 1.02 -6.79
CA GLY A 107 -13.57 1.80 -7.90
C GLY A 107 -12.50 2.81 -7.47
N MET A 108 -11.62 2.43 -6.57
CA MET A 108 -10.59 3.31 -6.01
C MET A 108 -9.53 3.70 -7.04
N SER A 109 -8.98 4.90 -6.89
CA SER A 109 -7.73 5.26 -7.58
C SER A 109 -6.56 4.41 -7.10
N ASN A 110 -5.48 4.31 -7.90
CA ASN A 110 -4.26 3.59 -7.52
C ASN A 110 -3.67 4.13 -6.20
N LEU A 111 -3.71 5.44 -6.00
CA LEU A 111 -3.25 6.05 -4.76
C LEU A 111 -4.09 5.59 -3.56
N THR A 112 -5.41 5.64 -3.68
CA THR A 112 -6.32 5.22 -2.60
C THR A 112 -6.15 3.73 -2.27
N ALA A 113 -6.06 2.86 -3.28
CA ALA A 113 -5.77 1.44 -3.08
C ALA A 113 -4.42 1.21 -2.39
N GLY A 114 -3.38 1.98 -2.79
CA GLY A 114 -2.07 1.94 -2.15
C GLY A 114 -2.11 2.33 -0.67
N LEU A 115 -2.88 3.36 -0.30
CA LEU A 115 -3.06 3.76 1.10
C LEU A 115 -3.75 2.66 1.93
N VAL A 116 -4.75 1.98 1.36
CA VAL A 116 -5.41 0.84 2.01
C VAL A 116 -4.42 -0.30 2.25
N ILE A 117 -3.68 -0.71 1.22
CA ILE A 117 -2.68 -1.78 1.32
C ILE A 117 -1.57 -1.43 2.33
N LEU A 118 -1.14 -0.17 2.37
CA LEU A 118 -0.15 0.31 3.34
C LEU A 118 -0.63 0.11 4.79
N GLU A 119 -1.87 0.48 5.10
CA GLU A 119 -2.39 0.30 6.46
C GLU A 119 -2.65 -1.16 6.82
N LEU A 120 -3.12 -1.97 5.87
CA LEU A 120 -3.23 -3.42 6.08
C LEU A 120 -1.85 -4.03 6.38
N ALA A 121 -0.83 -3.72 5.56
CA ALA A 121 0.53 -4.24 5.74
C ALA A 121 1.21 -3.75 7.02
N ARG A 122 0.93 -2.50 7.45
CA ARG A 122 1.41 -1.95 8.72
C ARG A 122 0.91 -2.76 9.90
N GLY A 123 -0.35 -3.16 9.88
CA GLY A 123 -0.93 -3.94 10.98
C GLY A 123 -0.57 -5.42 10.91
N ASP A 124 -0.71 -6.04 9.74
CA ASP A 124 -0.35 -7.44 9.50
C ASP A 124 -0.17 -7.73 8.00
N LEU A 125 1.00 -8.27 7.63
CA LEU A 125 1.32 -8.55 6.24
C LEU A 125 0.47 -9.68 5.63
N SER A 126 0.03 -10.65 6.43
CA SER A 126 -0.83 -11.75 5.96
C SER A 126 -2.21 -11.24 5.57
N MET A 127 -2.77 -10.28 6.33
CA MET A 127 -4.02 -9.60 5.99
C MET A 127 -3.90 -8.78 4.72
N SER A 128 -2.78 -8.09 4.53
CA SER A 128 -2.47 -7.36 3.30
C SER A 128 -2.36 -8.31 2.10
N THR A 129 -1.67 -9.44 2.26
CA THR A 129 -1.52 -10.46 1.21
C THR A 129 -2.87 -11.07 0.85
N PHE A 130 -3.68 -11.42 1.86
CA PHE A 130 -5.03 -11.95 1.65
C PHE A 130 -5.89 -11.00 0.79
N MET A 131 -5.93 -9.72 1.16
CA MET A 131 -6.70 -8.72 0.42
C MET A 131 -6.10 -8.43 -0.96
N GLY A 132 -4.78 -8.42 -1.08
CA GLY A 132 -4.08 -8.23 -2.35
C GLY A 132 -4.36 -9.36 -3.34
N VAL A 133 -4.24 -10.62 -2.92
CA VAL A 133 -4.55 -11.77 -3.78
C VAL A 133 -6.03 -11.80 -4.17
N HIS A 134 -6.92 -11.60 -3.19
CA HIS A 134 -8.35 -11.58 -3.44
C HIS A 134 -8.74 -10.46 -4.42
N SER A 135 -8.34 -9.22 -4.15
CA SER A 135 -8.79 -8.04 -4.90
C SER A 135 -7.97 -7.79 -6.16
N ALA A 136 -6.62 -7.71 -6.03
CA ALA A 136 -5.78 -7.30 -7.14
C ALA A 136 -5.47 -8.43 -8.14
N LEU A 137 -5.49 -9.69 -7.71
CA LEU A 137 -5.27 -10.81 -8.62
C LEU A 137 -6.58 -11.47 -9.05
N ALA A 138 -7.31 -12.11 -8.13
CA ALA A 138 -8.49 -12.88 -8.48
C ALA A 138 -9.62 -12.02 -9.05
N MET A 139 -10.05 -10.98 -8.32
CA MET A 139 -11.15 -10.12 -8.77
C MET A 139 -10.77 -9.32 -10.01
N THR A 140 -9.54 -8.77 -10.08
CA THR A 140 -9.09 -8.00 -11.24
C THR A 140 -9.03 -8.87 -12.50
N SER A 141 -8.60 -10.14 -12.40
CA SER A 141 -8.61 -11.06 -13.54
C SER A 141 -10.04 -11.26 -14.08
N ILE A 142 -11.02 -11.43 -13.19
CA ILE A 142 -12.43 -11.53 -13.58
C ILE A 142 -12.93 -10.20 -14.18
N GLY A 143 -12.58 -9.07 -13.54
CA GLY A 143 -13.00 -7.74 -13.98
C GLY A 143 -12.47 -7.36 -15.36
N LEU A 144 -11.23 -7.76 -15.70
CA LEU A 144 -10.60 -7.43 -16.97
C LEU A 144 -10.96 -8.44 -18.08
N LEU A 145 -11.01 -9.73 -17.77
CA LEU A 145 -11.06 -10.80 -18.76
C LEU A 145 -12.38 -11.57 -18.77
N GLY A 146 -13.18 -11.46 -17.72
CA GLY A 146 -14.45 -12.16 -17.60
C GLY A 146 -15.51 -11.59 -18.54
N SER A 147 -16.46 -12.44 -18.98
CA SER A 147 -17.68 -11.97 -19.61
C SER A 147 -18.55 -11.17 -18.62
N GLU A 148 -19.49 -10.36 -19.11
CA GLU A 148 -20.39 -9.59 -18.22
C GLU A 148 -21.19 -10.53 -17.30
N GLU A 149 -21.62 -11.68 -17.78
CA GLU A 149 -22.28 -12.70 -16.96
C GLU A 149 -21.37 -13.20 -15.82
N GLN A 150 -20.09 -13.43 -16.11
CA GLN A 150 -19.10 -13.82 -15.10
C GLN A 150 -18.84 -12.72 -14.08
N LYS A 151 -18.72 -11.46 -14.54
CA LYS A 151 -18.53 -10.31 -13.65
C LYS A 151 -19.72 -10.14 -12.70
N GLU A 152 -20.94 -10.17 -13.23
CA GLU A 152 -22.16 -10.06 -12.43
C GLU A 152 -22.33 -11.21 -11.45
N ARG A 153 -21.94 -12.43 -11.84
CA ARG A 153 -22.04 -13.62 -10.98
C ARG A 153 -21.03 -13.64 -9.86
N PHE A 154 -19.78 -13.20 -10.11
CA PHE A 154 -18.68 -13.40 -9.18
C PHE A 154 -18.29 -12.14 -8.41
N LEU A 155 -18.21 -10.97 -9.05
CA LEU A 155 -17.69 -9.77 -8.40
C LEU A 155 -18.53 -9.28 -7.22
N PRO A 156 -19.89 -9.23 -7.27
CA PRO A 156 -20.65 -8.73 -6.13
C PRO A 156 -20.49 -9.56 -4.86
N PRO A 157 -20.59 -10.89 -4.87
CA PRO A 157 -20.34 -11.68 -3.65
C PRO A 157 -18.87 -11.66 -3.22
N MET A 158 -17.91 -11.47 -4.14
CA MET A 158 -16.51 -11.28 -3.80
C MET A 158 -16.27 -9.90 -3.17
N ALA A 159 -16.90 -8.85 -3.64
CA ALA A 159 -16.82 -7.51 -3.03
C ALA A 159 -17.29 -7.51 -1.56
N ARG A 160 -18.24 -8.38 -1.21
CA ARG A 160 -18.71 -8.59 0.17
C ARG A 160 -17.95 -9.67 0.94
N LEU A 161 -16.88 -10.23 0.37
CA LEU A 161 -16.10 -11.33 0.95
C LEU A 161 -16.94 -12.58 1.28
N GLU A 162 -18.10 -12.76 0.67
CA GLU A 162 -18.92 -13.98 0.73
C GLU A 162 -18.29 -15.11 -0.08
N LYS A 163 -17.50 -14.73 -1.10
CA LYS A 163 -16.65 -15.65 -1.89
C LYS A 163 -15.22 -15.11 -1.86
N ILE A 164 -14.30 -15.95 -1.47
CA ILE A 164 -12.88 -15.61 -1.42
C ILE A 164 -12.20 -16.14 -2.68
N GLY A 165 -11.52 -15.25 -3.39
CA GLY A 165 -10.69 -15.59 -4.55
C GLY A 165 -9.28 -15.95 -4.14
N ALA A 166 -8.71 -16.92 -4.85
CA ALA A 166 -7.32 -17.31 -4.78
C ALA A 166 -6.70 -17.26 -6.18
N PHE A 167 -5.37 -17.26 -6.26
CA PHE A 167 -4.65 -17.22 -7.52
C PHE A 167 -3.56 -18.30 -7.52
N GLY A 168 -3.74 -19.34 -8.34
CA GLY A 168 -2.78 -20.41 -8.56
C GLY A 168 -1.98 -20.12 -9.82
N LEU A 169 -0.69 -19.74 -9.67
CA LEU A 169 0.16 -19.33 -10.79
C LEU A 169 1.31 -20.29 -11.06
N THR A 170 1.91 -20.83 -10.01
CA THR A 170 3.11 -21.65 -10.14
C THR A 170 2.71 -23.10 -10.41
N GLU A 171 3.17 -23.58 -11.54
CA GLU A 171 3.03 -24.98 -11.96
C GLU A 171 4.41 -25.57 -12.23
N PRO A 172 4.61 -26.90 -12.05
CA PRO A 172 5.88 -27.58 -12.33
C PRO A 172 6.21 -27.62 -13.82
#